data_69be8580680501c035520b7a488e2462
#
_entry.id   69be8580680501c035520b7a488e2462
#
_cell.length_a   1.000
_cell.length_b   1.000
_cell.length_c   1.000
_cell.angle_alpha   90.00
_cell.angle_beta   90.00
_cell.angle_gamma   90.00
#
_symmetry.space_group_name_H-M   'P 1'
#
loop_
_entity.id
_entity.type
_entity.pdbx_description
1 polymer ?
#
loop_
_entity_poly.entity_id
_entity_poly.type
_entity_poly.pdbx_seq_one_letter_code
_entity_poly.pdbx_strand_id
1 'polypeptide(L)'
;MSGGPFLRRTLGAIADGFVTSPAFRWTWSAPDNKSVKHKLLEIRPSDAFNVADMMIGQYLLAQRLVDTGGTTPFAIDYASDEWFDELHSFTWLRHFSAVQDEGSKKFAGTLAMDWVSRYGSCSKRVWDNKLTALRVLNWIKHFDQLCFGLNDARKKIVERSLAEQVQCLRIRINFEADPARRLLMRLALLGAAIALQSPTDDINRLLERTTLSLSRQIDEKG
;
A
#
# COMPACT_ATOMS: atom_id res chain seq x y z
N MET A 1 -13.62 30.51 18.18
CA MET A 1 -14.55 29.39 17.93
C MET A 1 -13.75 28.24 17.30
N SER A 2 -13.23 27.33 18.13
CA SER A 2 -12.24 26.27 17.72
C SER A 2 -12.92 24.90 17.58
N GLY A 3 -13.86 24.78 16.64
CA GLY A 3 -14.53 23.51 16.31
C GLY A 3 -13.81 22.64 15.26
N GLY A 4 -12.64 23.07 14.74
CA GLY A 4 -12.03 22.47 13.56
C GLY A 4 -11.52 21.01 13.68
N PRO A 5 -10.71 20.63 14.68
CA PRO A 5 -10.10 19.29 14.70
C PRO A 5 -11.06 18.20 15.15
N PHE A 6 -12.00 18.49 16.05
CA PHE A 6 -12.98 17.51 16.52
C PHE A 6 -14.01 17.18 15.43
N LEU A 7 -14.51 18.20 14.74
CA LEU A 7 -15.45 18.02 13.62
C LEU A 7 -14.82 17.21 12.46
N ARG A 8 -13.54 17.41 12.18
CA ARG A 8 -12.83 16.63 11.16
C ARG A 8 -12.61 15.17 11.57
N ARG A 9 -12.33 14.91 12.87
CA ARG A 9 -12.21 13.52 13.38
C ARG A 9 -13.53 12.77 13.31
N THR A 10 -14.65 13.41 13.68
CA THR A 10 -15.97 12.77 13.61
C THR A 10 -16.44 12.59 12.16
N LEU A 11 -16.22 13.55 11.30
CA LEU A 11 -16.49 13.40 9.86
C LEU A 11 -15.59 12.34 9.21
N GLY A 12 -14.33 12.25 9.62
CA GLY A 12 -13.39 11.20 9.19
C GLY A 12 -13.89 9.80 9.58
N ALA A 13 -14.34 9.61 10.81
CA ALA A 13 -14.86 8.32 11.28
C ALA A 13 -16.17 7.91 10.57
N ILE A 14 -17.05 8.89 10.29
CA ILE A 14 -18.27 8.66 9.52
C ILE A 14 -17.93 8.36 8.05
N ALA A 15 -17.03 9.11 7.45
CA ALA A 15 -16.57 8.86 6.09
C ALA A 15 -15.86 7.51 5.95
N ASP A 16 -15.05 7.11 6.93
CA ASP A 16 -14.42 5.79 6.98
C ASP A 16 -15.45 4.67 7.09
N GLY A 17 -16.47 4.83 7.94
CA GLY A 17 -17.57 3.87 8.05
C GLY A 17 -18.37 3.76 6.75
N PHE A 18 -18.54 4.87 6.03
CA PHE A 18 -19.26 4.93 4.76
C PHE A 18 -18.43 4.32 3.61
N VAL A 19 -17.18 4.73 3.47
CA VAL A 19 -16.26 4.25 2.41
C VAL A 19 -15.95 2.76 2.56
N THR A 20 -15.94 2.25 3.80
CA THR A 20 -15.70 0.83 4.07
C THR A 20 -16.97 -0.03 3.97
N SER A 21 -18.14 0.58 3.77
CA SER A 21 -19.38 -0.18 3.65
C SER A 21 -19.48 -0.87 2.28
N PRO A 22 -20.02 -2.11 2.22
CA PRO A 22 -20.24 -2.80 0.95
C PRO A 22 -21.11 -2.01 -0.04
N ALA A 23 -22.03 -1.18 0.47
CA ALA A 23 -22.93 -0.35 -0.33
C ALA A 23 -22.22 0.76 -1.12
N PHE A 24 -21.01 1.16 -0.71
CA PHE A 24 -20.22 2.20 -1.37
C PHE A 24 -19.05 1.65 -2.19
N ARG A 25 -18.88 0.35 -2.22
CA ARG A 25 -17.80 -0.29 -2.98
C ARG A 25 -17.79 0.11 -4.47
N TRP A 26 -18.94 0.39 -5.05
CA TRP A 26 -19.06 0.85 -6.43
C TRP A 26 -18.43 2.23 -6.68
N THR A 27 -18.32 3.09 -5.65
CA THR A 27 -17.74 4.45 -5.80
C THR A 27 -16.23 4.43 -5.97
N TRP A 28 -15.57 3.36 -5.55
CA TRP A 28 -14.10 3.20 -5.64
C TRP A 28 -13.67 1.95 -6.44
N SER A 29 -14.62 1.21 -7.02
CA SER A 29 -14.31 0.25 -8.07
C SER A 29 -13.73 1.03 -9.25
N ALA A 30 -12.44 0.85 -9.50
CA ALA A 30 -11.77 1.56 -10.60
C ALA A 30 -12.33 1.07 -11.94
N PRO A 31 -12.86 1.97 -12.80
CA PRO A 31 -13.44 1.58 -14.08
C PRO A 31 -12.42 1.00 -15.05
N ASP A 32 -11.14 1.42 -14.94
CA ASP A 32 -10.06 0.98 -15.83
C ASP A 32 -8.85 0.48 -15.04
N ASN A 33 -8.50 -0.78 -15.24
CA ASN A 33 -7.26 -1.36 -14.73
C ASN A 33 -6.09 -0.86 -15.59
N LYS A 34 -5.46 0.23 -15.14
CA LYS A 34 -4.23 0.70 -15.77
C LYS A 34 -3.06 -0.15 -15.28
N SER A 35 -2.28 -0.69 -16.22
CA SER A 35 -1.04 -1.36 -15.88
C SER A 35 0.01 -0.35 -15.40
N VAL A 36 0.88 -0.77 -14.49
CA VAL A 36 2.05 0.03 -14.06
C VAL A 36 3.04 0.11 -15.24
N LYS A 37 3.33 1.33 -15.69
CA LYS A 37 4.23 1.63 -16.82
C LYS A 37 5.60 2.10 -16.36
N HIS A 38 5.65 2.83 -15.22
CA HIS A 38 6.87 3.35 -14.64
C HIS A 38 7.02 2.90 -13.21
N LYS A 39 8.18 2.32 -12.88
CA LYS A 39 8.52 1.96 -11.51
C LYS A 39 9.14 3.14 -10.78
N LEU A 40 8.83 3.26 -9.51
CA LEU A 40 9.54 4.16 -8.62
C LEU A 40 10.85 3.49 -8.16
N LEU A 41 11.89 4.30 -7.97
CA LEU A 41 13.17 3.80 -7.50
C LEU A 41 13.08 3.31 -6.05
N GLU A 42 13.63 2.13 -5.78
CA GLU A 42 13.86 1.65 -4.41
C GLU A 42 15.32 1.90 -4.02
N ILE A 43 15.51 2.66 -2.96
CA ILE A 43 16.84 3.05 -2.46
C ILE A 43 17.27 2.29 -1.19
N ARG A 44 16.35 1.54 -0.58
CA ARG A 44 16.64 0.74 0.61
C ARG A 44 17.36 -0.54 0.21
N PRO A 45 18.28 -1.05 1.05
CA PRO A 45 18.97 -2.29 0.77
C PRO A 45 18.00 -3.48 0.68
N SER A 46 18.34 -4.44 -0.16
CA SER A 46 17.65 -5.72 -0.31
C SER A 46 18.56 -6.86 0.16
N ASP A 47 17.95 -7.93 0.65
CA ASP A 47 18.65 -9.09 1.18
C ASP A 47 17.91 -10.38 0.79
N ALA A 48 18.58 -11.25 0.02
CA ALA A 48 18.01 -12.51 -0.45
C ALA A 48 17.78 -13.53 0.69
N PHE A 49 18.51 -13.45 1.78
CA PHE A 49 18.32 -14.35 2.93
C PHE A 49 16.93 -14.14 3.57
N ASN A 50 16.46 -12.91 3.64
CA ASN A 50 15.11 -12.65 4.12
C ASN A 50 14.02 -13.36 3.28
N VAL A 51 14.24 -13.51 1.96
CA VAL A 51 13.30 -14.24 1.11
C VAL A 51 13.38 -15.74 1.37
N ALA A 52 14.58 -16.29 1.56
CA ALA A 52 14.76 -17.68 1.90
C ALA A 52 14.08 -18.04 3.23
N ASP A 53 14.21 -17.18 4.24
CA ASP A 53 13.54 -17.32 5.53
C ASP A 53 12.00 -17.27 5.36
N MET A 54 11.47 -16.31 4.60
CA MET A 54 10.04 -16.24 4.32
C MET A 54 9.50 -17.50 3.62
N MET A 55 10.27 -18.10 2.73
CA MET A 55 9.88 -19.32 2.02
C MET A 55 9.77 -20.54 2.94
N ILE A 56 10.51 -20.59 4.02
CA ILE A 56 10.40 -21.63 5.06
C ILE A 56 9.42 -21.25 6.18
N GLY A 57 8.72 -20.12 6.04
CA GLY A 57 7.70 -19.66 6.98
C GLY A 57 8.22 -18.76 8.08
N GLN A 58 9.47 -18.29 8.03
CA GLN A 58 10.06 -17.42 9.04
C GLN A 58 10.05 -15.97 8.57
N TYR A 59 9.30 -15.12 9.27
CA TYR A 59 9.11 -13.70 8.93
C TYR A 59 9.75 -12.80 9.99
N LEU A 60 10.91 -12.22 9.67
CA LEU A 60 11.56 -11.20 10.48
C LEU A 60 11.04 -9.81 10.06
N LEU A 61 10.03 -9.31 10.77
CA LEU A 61 9.43 -8.00 10.54
C LEU A 61 9.42 -7.22 11.86
N ALA A 62 9.67 -5.90 11.78
CA ALA A 62 9.75 -5.02 12.94
C ALA A 62 10.63 -5.60 14.07
N GLN A 63 11.78 -6.17 13.70
CA GLN A 63 12.75 -6.81 14.60
C GLN A 63 12.18 -8.01 15.41
N ARG A 64 11.07 -8.60 14.96
CA ARG A 64 10.46 -9.79 15.55
C ARG A 64 10.40 -10.91 14.52
N LEU A 65 11.00 -12.05 14.89
CA LEU A 65 10.91 -13.26 14.09
C LEU A 65 9.62 -14.01 14.49
N VAL A 66 8.82 -14.33 13.49
CA VAL A 66 7.61 -15.14 13.63
C VAL A 66 7.69 -16.33 12.71
N ASP A 67 7.54 -17.53 13.28
CA ASP A 67 7.39 -18.76 12.51
C ASP A 67 5.91 -19.03 12.26
N THR A 68 5.53 -19.16 11.01
CA THR A 68 4.13 -19.36 10.59
C THR A 68 3.71 -20.83 10.62
N GLY A 69 4.62 -21.74 10.92
CA GLY A 69 4.35 -23.19 10.91
C GLY A 69 3.88 -23.69 9.54
N GLY A 70 4.37 -23.09 8.46
CA GLY A 70 4.00 -23.44 7.08
C GLY A 70 2.65 -22.87 6.62
N THR A 71 1.97 -22.06 7.43
CA THR A 71 0.79 -21.31 7.01
C THR A 71 1.18 -19.96 6.41
N THR A 72 0.24 -19.29 5.75
CA THR A 72 0.51 -17.94 5.24
C THR A 72 0.65 -16.94 6.38
N PRO A 73 1.55 -15.95 6.29
CA PRO A 73 1.70 -14.92 7.33
C PRO A 73 0.43 -14.07 7.53
N PHE A 74 -0.48 -14.09 6.57
CA PHE A 74 -1.74 -13.36 6.64
C PHE A 74 -2.85 -14.09 7.40
N ALA A 75 -2.63 -15.34 7.83
CA ALA A 75 -3.62 -16.16 8.54
C ALA A 75 -3.32 -16.34 10.03
N ILE A 76 -2.16 -15.87 10.49
CA ILE A 76 -1.74 -16.02 11.89
C ILE A 76 -2.08 -14.77 12.71
N ASP A 77 -2.14 -14.95 14.03
CA ASP A 77 -2.15 -13.83 14.95
C ASP A 77 -0.80 -13.11 14.92
N TYR A 78 -0.84 -11.79 14.80
CA TYR A 78 0.37 -10.99 14.66
C TYR A 78 1.06 -10.77 16.02
N ALA A 79 2.39 -10.75 15.99
CA ALA A 79 3.22 -10.64 17.19
C ALA A 79 3.17 -9.24 17.84
N SER A 80 2.92 -8.18 17.06
CA SER A 80 2.74 -6.80 17.51
C SER A 80 2.10 -5.96 16.41
N ASP A 81 1.67 -4.73 16.76
CA ASP A 81 1.12 -3.77 15.80
C ASP A 81 2.15 -3.37 14.73
N GLU A 82 3.42 -3.22 15.11
CA GLU A 82 4.50 -2.87 14.19
C GLU A 82 4.78 -4.02 13.21
N TRP A 83 4.76 -5.27 13.69
CA TRP A 83 4.90 -6.45 12.84
C TRP A 83 3.76 -6.56 11.82
N PHE A 84 2.53 -6.32 12.28
CA PHE A 84 1.35 -6.26 11.44
C PHE A 84 1.48 -5.15 10.38
N ASP A 85 1.89 -3.95 10.80
CA ASP A 85 2.07 -2.80 9.90
C ASP A 85 3.12 -3.12 8.82
N GLU A 86 4.25 -3.71 9.19
CA GLU A 86 5.31 -4.06 8.25
C GLU A 86 4.87 -5.16 7.28
N LEU A 87 4.15 -6.18 7.75
CA LEU A 87 3.58 -7.22 6.91
C LEU A 87 2.62 -6.64 5.87
N HIS A 88 1.62 -5.87 6.32
CA HIS A 88 0.53 -5.37 5.47
C HIS A 88 0.91 -4.13 4.64
N SER A 89 2.01 -3.45 4.92
CA SER A 89 2.58 -2.41 4.07
C SER A 89 3.42 -2.95 2.92
N PHE A 90 3.76 -4.25 2.92
CA PHE A 90 4.61 -4.90 1.91
C PHE A 90 6.02 -4.30 1.82
N THR A 91 6.57 -3.77 2.90
CA THR A 91 7.94 -3.25 2.94
C THR A 91 8.99 -4.33 2.65
N TRP A 92 8.69 -5.57 2.96
CA TRP A 92 9.51 -6.75 2.70
C TRP A 92 9.68 -7.09 1.21
N LEU A 93 8.82 -6.59 0.31
CA LEU A 93 8.95 -6.83 -1.15
C LEU A 93 10.31 -6.40 -1.71
N ARG A 94 10.97 -5.40 -1.12
CA ARG A 94 12.30 -4.96 -1.55
C ARG A 94 13.32 -6.10 -1.61
N HIS A 95 13.20 -7.09 -0.72
CA HIS A 95 14.13 -8.21 -0.64
C HIS A 95 14.08 -9.11 -1.89
N PHE A 96 12.94 -9.16 -2.57
CA PHE A 96 12.77 -9.94 -3.80
C PHE A 96 13.57 -9.42 -5.00
N SER A 97 14.06 -8.18 -4.94
CA SER A 97 14.98 -7.67 -5.96
C SER A 97 16.38 -8.28 -5.90
N ALA A 98 16.76 -8.89 -4.77
CA ALA A 98 18.06 -9.54 -4.58
C ALA A 98 18.08 -11.01 -5.01
N VAL A 99 16.92 -11.67 -5.20
CA VAL A 99 16.87 -13.09 -5.57
C VAL A 99 17.00 -13.31 -7.06
N GLN A 100 17.65 -14.42 -7.44
CA GLN A 100 17.90 -14.77 -8.85
C GLN A 100 17.05 -15.95 -9.31
N ASP A 101 16.75 -16.91 -8.45
CA ASP A 101 16.01 -18.11 -8.81
C ASP A 101 14.52 -17.83 -9.03
N GLU A 102 13.93 -18.59 -9.96
CA GLU A 102 12.52 -18.40 -10.34
C GLU A 102 11.52 -18.76 -9.25
N GLY A 103 11.84 -19.73 -8.40
CA GLY A 103 10.98 -20.17 -7.30
C GLY A 103 10.75 -19.03 -6.31
N SER A 104 11.84 -18.43 -5.83
CA SER A 104 11.81 -17.28 -4.94
C SER A 104 11.10 -16.10 -5.58
N LYS A 105 11.36 -15.79 -6.85
CA LYS A 105 10.68 -14.71 -7.56
C LYS A 105 9.16 -14.92 -7.64
N LYS A 106 8.68 -16.14 -7.90
CA LYS A 106 7.25 -16.48 -7.97
C LYS A 106 6.56 -16.39 -6.61
N PHE A 107 7.30 -16.52 -5.53
CA PHE A 107 6.75 -16.50 -4.18
C PHE A 107 6.12 -15.14 -3.81
N ALA A 108 6.70 -14.02 -4.26
CA ALA A 108 6.10 -12.69 -4.08
C ALA A 108 4.70 -12.60 -4.66
N GLY A 109 4.51 -13.11 -5.89
CA GLY A 109 3.20 -13.16 -6.54
C GLY A 109 2.18 -14.04 -5.79
N THR A 110 2.64 -15.16 -5.23
CA THR A 110 1.80 -16.05 -4.41
C THR A 110 1.30 -15.31 -3.15
N LEU A 111 2.20 -14.62 -2.44
CA LEU A 111 1.83 -13.83 -1.26
C LEU A 111 0.88 -12.67 -1.62
N ALA A 112 1.11 -11.99 -2.74
CA ALA A 112 0.22 -10.92 -3.20
C ALA A 112 -1.19 -11.44 -3.50
N MET A 113 -1.30 -12.58 -4.19
CA MET A 113 -2.59 -13.20 -4.50
C MET A 113 -3.33 -13.67 -3.24
N ASP A 114 -2.62 -14.25 -2.27
CA ASP A 114 -3.21 -14.64 -0.99
C ASP A 114 -3.71 -13.41 -0.22
N TRP A 115 -2.93 -12.34 -0.16
CA TRP A 115 -3.34 -11.09 0.45
C TRP A 115 -4.62 -10.52 -0.22
N VAL A 116 -4.66 -10.47 -1.55
CA VAL A 116 -5.84 -9.97 -2.28
C VAL A 116 -7.06 -10.83 -2.01
N SER A 117 -6.90 -12.15 -1.94
CA SER A 117 -8.00 -13.08 -1.62
C SER A 117 -8.59 -12.80 -0.24
N ARG A 118 -7.77 -12.50 0.76
CA ARG A 118 -8.21 -12.29 2.16
C ARG A 118 -8.68 -10.87 2.43
N TYR A 119 -8.00 -9.89 1.87
CA TYR A 119 -8.13 -8.48 2.21
C TYR A 119 -8.46 -7.58 1.02
N GLY A 120 -8.75 -8.13 -0.15
CA GLY A 120 -9.16 -7.38 -1.33
C GLY A 120 -10.47 -6.61 -1.14
N SER A 121 -11.28 -6.97 -0.14
CA SER A 121 -12.40 -6.14 0.34
C SER A 121 -11.93 -5.31 1.53
N CYS A 122 -12.33 -4.04 1.57
CA CYS A 122 -11.91 -3.09 2.60
C CYS A 122 -12.17 -3.62 4.03
N SER A 123 -11.08 -3.86 4.76
CA SER A 123 -11.08 -4.20 6.18
C SER A 123 -10.51 -3.03 6.95
N LYS A 124 -11.17 -2.57 8.02
CA LYS A 124 -10.83 -1.33 8.73
C LYS A 124 -9.34 -1.20 9.08
N ARG A 125 -8.73 -2.29 9.57
CA ARG A 125 -7.33 -2.26 10.02
C ARG A 125 -6.34 -2.34 8.87
N VAL A 126 -6.49 -3.31 7.98
CA VAL A 126 -5.56 -3.54 6.84
C VAL A 126 -5.63 -2.41 5.82
N TRP A 127 -6.78 -1.74 5.74
CA TRP A 127 -6.99 -0.58 4.87
C TRP A 127 -6.86 0.77 5.60
N ASP A 128 -6.16 0.81 6.75
CA ASP A 128 -5.75 2.08 7.37
C ASP A 128 -5.02 2.96 6.34
N ASN A 129 -5.19 4.29 6.44
CA ASN A 129 -4.65 5.25 5.47
C ASN A 129 -3.13 5.16 5.33
N LYS A 130 -2.40 5.01 6.46
CA LYS A 130 -0.93 4.86 6.48
C LYS A 130 -0.51 3.56 5.78
N LEU A 131 -1.14 2.44 6.15
CA LEU A 131 -0.80 1.12 5.57
C LEU A 131 -1.12 1.06 4.08
N THR A 132 -2.28 1.57 3.68
CA THR A 132 -2.68 1.61 2.27
C THR A 132 -1.72 2.46 1.45
N ALA A 133 -1.31 3.63 1.95
CA ALA A 133 -0.36 4.51 1.26
C ALA A 133 1.02 3.84 1.11
N LEU A 134 1.55 3.23 2.17
CA LEU A 134 2.81 2.49 2.11
C LEU A 134 2.74 1.30 1.15
N ARG A 135 1.65 0.54 1.20
CA ARG A 135 1.44 -0.61 0.31
C ARG A 135 1.36 -0.20 -1.15
N VAL A 136 0.63 0.86 -1.49
CA VAL A 136 0.58 1.41 -2.85
C VAL A 136 1.98 1.76 -3.35
N LEU A 137 2.78 2.46 -2.54
CA LEU A 137 4.17 2.80 -2.90
C LEU A 137 5.04 1.55 -3.10
N ASN A 138 4.96 0.57 -2.19
CA ASN A 138 5.76 -0.65 -2.29
C ASN A 138 5.32 -1.54 -3.47
N TRP A 139 4.02 -1.63 -3.74
CA TRP A 139 3.51 -2.37 -4.90
C TRP A 139 3.96 -1.76 -6.22
N ILE A 140 3.97 -0.43 -6.34
CA ILE A 140 4.46 0.26 -7.54
C ILE A 140 5.96 0.06 -7.73
N LYS A 141 6.75 0.19 -6.66
CA LYS A 141 8.21 0.00 -6.70
C LYS A 141 8.60 -1.41 -7.15
N HIS A 142 7.85 -2.39 -6.71
CA HIS A 142 8.15 -3.82 -6.87
C HIS A 142 7.10 -4.56 -7.71
N PHE A 143 6.45 -3.84 -8.65
CA PHE A 143 5.34 -4.39 -9.43
C PHE A 143 5.73 -5.61 -10.25
N ASP A 144 6.95 -5.63 -10.81
CA ASP A 144 7.44 -6.78 -11.56
C ASP A 144 7.62 -8.01 -10.67
N GLN A 145 8.12 -7.83 -9.45
CA GLN A 145 8.24 -8.91 -8.46
C GLN A 145 6.88 -9.45 -8.06
N LEU A 146 5.89 -8.57 -7.82
CA LEU A 146 4.52 -8.97 -7.51
C LEU A 146 3.85 -9.75 -8.65
N CYS A 147 4.17 -9.44 -9.89
CA CYS A 147 3.55 -10.04 -11.07
C CYS A 147 4.38 -11.17 -11.68
N PHE A 148 5.58 -11.45 -11.15
CA PHE A 148 6.47 -12.45 -11.71
C PHE A 148 5.82 -13.86 -11.65
N GLY A 149 5.75 -14.51 -12.81
CA GLY A 149 5.16 -15.85 -12.95
C GLY A 149 3.63 -15.90 -12.85
N LEU A 150 2.94 -14.77 -12.69
CA LEU A 150 1.48 -14.70 -12.76
C LEU A 150 1.03 -14.71 -14.23
N ASN A 151 -0.05 -15.44 -14.51
CA ASN A 151 -0.75 -15.33 -15.79
C ASN A 151 -1.53 -14.01 -15.88
N ASP A 152 -1.99 -13.65 -17.08
CA ASP A 152 -2.68 -12.38 -17.34
C ASP A 152 -3.92 -12.17 -16.45
N ALA A 153 -4.68 -13.22 -16.17
CA ALA A 153 -5.86 -13.14 -15.32
C ALA A 153 -5.49 -12.74 -13.87
N ARG A 154 -4.45 -13.38 -13.30
CA ARG A 154 -3.96 -13.07 -11.96
C ARG A 154 -3.30 -11.69 -11.90
N LYS A 155 -2.54 -11.32 -12.94
CA LYS A 155 -1.96 -9.98 -13.04
C LYS A 155 -3.04 -8.90 -13.02
N LYS A 156 -4.13 -9.08 -13.77
CA LYS A 156 -5.29 -8.16 -13.74
C LYS A 156 -5.92 -8.05 -12.35
N ILE A 157 -5.93 -9.12 -11.56
CA ILE A 157 -6.42 -9.08 -10.17
C ILE A 157 -5.53 -8.16 -9.31
N VAL A 158 -4.20 -8.27 -9.44
CA VAL A 158 -3.25 -7.40 -8.73
C VAL A 158 -3.39 -5.94 -9.18
N GLU A 159 -3.47 -5.69 -10.50
CA GLU A 159 -3.68 -4.35 -11.07
C GLU A 159 -4.98 -3.72 -10.56
N ARG A 160 -6.06 -4.49 -10.54
CA ARG A 160 -7.34 -4.04 -10.00
C ARG A 160 -7.25 -3.69 -8.52
N SER A 161 -6.64 -4.55 -7.72
CA SER A 161 -6.46 -4.30 -6.28
C SER A 161 -5.64 -3.02 -6.04
N LEU A 162 -4.57 -2.79 -6.83
CA LEU A 162 -3.80 -1.55 -6.77
C LEU A 162 -4.66 -0.33 -7.11
N ALA A 163 -5.45 -0.40 -8.16
CA ALA A 163 -6.34 0.69 -8.58
C ALA A 163 -7.40 1.00 -7.52
N GLU A 164 -7.99 -0.02 -6.89
CA GLU A 164 -8.95 0.13 -5.77
C GLU A 164 -8.29 0.81 -4.56
N GLN A 165 -7.06 0.43 -4.20
CA GLN A 165 -6.30 1.07 -3.12
C GLN A 165 -6.01 2.55 -3.41
N VAL A 166 -5.59 2.89 -4.62
CA VAL A 166 -5.36 4.28 -5.06
C VAL A 166 -6.65 5.09 -4.99
N GLN A 167 -7.76 4.54 -5.44
CA GLN A 167 -9.05 5.22 -5.39
C GLN A 167 -9.52 5.43 -3.94
N CYS A 168 -9.33 4.45 -3.08
CA CYS A 168 -9.60 4.57 -1.66
C CYS A 168 -8.83 5.75 -1.03
N LEU A 169 -7.52 5.88 -1.33
CA LEU A 169 -6.71 7.01 -0.86
C LEU A 169 -7.21 8.35 -1.40
N ARG A 170 -7.63 8.43 -2.67
CA ARG A 170 -8.19 9.66 -3.28
C ARG A 170 -9.43 10.18 -2.55
N ILE A 171 -10.29 9.27 -2.10
CA ILE A 171 -11.50 9.63 -1.36
C ILE A 171 -11.13 10.06 0.06
N ARG A 172 -10.32 9.26 0.75
CA ARG A 172 -10.06 9.42 2.19
C ARG A 172 -9.12 10.56 2.53
N ILE A 173 -8.28 11.01 1.61
CA ILE A 173 -7.30 12.08 1.86
C ILE A 173 -7.95 13.40 2.30
N ASN A 174 -9.17 13.67 1.86
CA ASN A 174 -9.89 14.89 2.22
C ASN A 174 -10.36 14.89 3.69
N PHE A 175 -10.48 13.70 4.27
CA PHE A 175 -10.95 13.48 5.64
C PHE A 175 -9.80 13.17 6.61
N GLU A 176 -8.57 12.93 6.12
CA GLU A 176 -7.43 12.64 6.98
C GLU A 176 -7.05 13.89 7.79
N ALA A 177 -7.08 13.76 9.11
CA ALA A 177 -6.80 14.87 10.03
C ALA A 177 -5.29 15.01 10.32
N ASP A 178 -4.55 13.89 10.34
CA ASP A 178 -3.12 13.87 10.63
C ASP A 178 -2.32 14.42 9.43
N PRO A 179 -1.54 15.51 9.60
CA PRO A 179 -0.77 16.10 8.51
C PRO A 179 0.29 15.16 7.93
N ALA A 180 0.95 14.35 8.77
CA ALA A 180 1.99 13.42 8.34
C ALA A 180 1.39 12.27 7.51
N ARG A 181 0.28 11.68 7.98
CA ARG A 181 -0.46 10.67 7.22
C ARG A 181 -0.99 11.24 5.90
N ARG A 182 -1.51 12.47 5.92
CA ARG A 182 -1.99 13.16 4.71
C ARG A 182 -0.86 13.39 3.71
N LEU A 183 0.34 13.78 4.16
CA LEU A 183 1.51 13.90 3.28
C LEU A 183 1.89 12.55 2.67
N LEU A 184 1.94 11.48 3.47
CA LEU A 184 2.22 10.12 2.98
C LEU A 184 1.20 9.69 1.91
N MET A 185 -0.09 9.94 2.13
CA MET A 185 -1.14 9.66 1.14
C MET A 185 -0.94 10.46 -0.16
N ARG A 186 -0.52 11.73 -0.07
CA ARG A 186 -0.20 12.54 -1.26
C ARG A 186 0.98 11.98 -2.02
N LEU A 187 2.04 11.56 -1.33
CA LEU A 187 3.19 10.90 -1.95
C LEU A 187 2.78 9.60 -2.66
N ALA A 188 1.92 8.81 -2.05
CA ALA A 188 1.40 7.58 -2.66
C ALA A 188 0.55 7.87 -3.90
N LEU A 189 -0.32 8.89 -3.85
CA LEU A 189 -1.14 9.30 -4.99
C LEU A 189 -0.31 9.89 -6.13
N LEU A 190 0.72 10.69 -5.83
CA LEU A 190 1.65 11.22 -6.81
C LEU A 190 2.45 10.08 -7.47
N GLY A 191 2.99 9.17 -6.67
CA GLY A 191 3.69 7.98 -7.17
C GLY A 191 2.81 7.12 -8.07
N ALA A 192 1.55 6.92 -7.68
CA ALA A 192 0.57 6.19 -8.50
C ALA A 192 0.25 6.93 -9.81
N ALA A 193 0.09 8.25 -9.79
CA ALA A 193 -0.17 9.03 -10.99
C ALA A 193 0.97 8.93 -11.99
N ILE A 194 2.22 8.99 -11.54
CA ILE A 194 3.41 8.80 -12.37
C ILE A 194 3.46 7.37 -12.92
N ALA A 195 3.31 6.37 -12.04
CA ALA A 195 3.45 4.96 -12.41
C ALA A 195 2.37 4.49 -13.40
N LEU A 196 1.15 5.02 -13.31
CA LEU A 196 0.00 4.69 -14.14
C LEU A 196 -0.17 5.62 -15.35
N GLN A 197 0.80 6.48 -15.62
CA GLN A 197 0.77 7.46 -16.72
C GLN A 197 -0.52 8.30 -16.72
N SER A 198 -0.85 8.90 -15.60
CA SER A 198 -1.93 9.87 -15.52
C SER A 198 -1.60 11.11 -16.37
N PRO A 199 -2.61 11.91 -16.80
CA PRO A 199 -2.37 13.15 -17.52
C PRO A 199 -1.41 14.07 -16.77
N THR A 200 -0.54 14.78 -17.52
CA THR A 200 0.50 15.66 -16.97
C THR A 200 -0.07 16.71 -16.02
N ASP A 201 -1.23 17.27 -16.33
CA ASP A 201 -1.91 18.26 -15.49
C ASP A 201 -2.32 17.69 -14.12
N ASP A 202 -2.71 16.41 -14.07
CA ASP A 202 -3.04 15.74 -12.83
C ASP A 202 -1.77 15.49 -11.99
N ILE A 203 -0.67 15.10 -12.63
CA ILE A 203 0.62 14.92 -11.97
C ILE A 203 1.11 16.25 -11.40
N ASN A 204 1.10 17.33 -12.19
CA ASN A 204 1.53 18.66 -11.75
C ASN A 204 0.70 19.16 -10.57
N ARG A 205 -0.61 18.99 -10.61
CA ARG A 205 -1.53 19.36 -9.54
C ARG A 205 -1.26 18.58 -8.24
N LEU A 206 -0.96 17.28 -8.35
CA LEU A 206 -0.57 16.46 -7.20
C LEU A 206 0.80 16.86 -6.66
N LEU A 207 1.76 17.18 -7.53
CA LEU A 207 3.10 17.63 -7.17
C LEU A 207 3.02 18.94 -6.37
N GLU A 208 2.33 19.95 -6.87
CA GLU A 208 2.13 21.24 -6.18
C GLU A 208 1.51 21.05 -4.78
N ARG A 209 0.45 20.27 -4.69
CA ARG A 209 -0.21 19.97 -3.39
C ARG A 209 0.71 19.24 -2.43
N THR A 210 1.56 18.35 -2.93
CA THR A 210 2.52 17.60 -2.12
C THR A 210 3.63 18.51 -1.62
N THR A 211 4.19 19.35 -2.49
CA THR A 211 5.22 20.34 -2.15
C THR A 211 4.73 21.33 -1.09
N LEU A 212 3.54 21.88 -1.27
CA LEU A 212 2.93 22.78 -0.27
C LEU A 212 2.70 22.10 1.09
N SER A 213 2.38 20.81 1.09
CA SER A 213 2.23 20.07 2.36
C SER A 213 3.56 19.81 3.04
N LEU A 214 4.60 19.54 2.27
CA LEU A 214 5.95 19.31 2.79
C LEU A 214 6.50 20.59 3.39
N SER A 215 6.42 21.73 2.66
CA SER A 215 6.87 23.04 3.15
C SER A 215 6.23 23.38 4.49
N ARG A 216 4.91 23.26 4.60
CA ARG A 216 4.21 23.54 5.87
C ARG A 216 4.70 22.69 7.04
N GLN A 217 5.01 21.40 6.81
CA GLN A 217 5.51 20.52 7.88
C GLN A 217 6.95 20.84 8.29
N ILE A 218 7.76 21.40 7.39
CA ILE A 218 9.10 21.87 7.69
C ILE A 218 9.03 23.16 8.51
N ASP A 219 8.20 24.13 8.07
CA ASP A 219 8.05 25.44 8.73
C ASP A 219 7.46 25.32 10.14
N GLU A 220 6.58 24.30 10.39
CA GLU A 220 6.01 24.06 11.72
C GLU A 220 6.97 23.36 12.70
N LYS A 221 8.07 22.78 12.23
CA LYS A 221 9.03 22.01 13.04
C LYS A 221 10.44 22.60 13.08
N GLY A 222 10.73 23.58 12.28
CA GLY A 222 12.00 24.35 12.21
C GLY A 222 11.88 25.64 12.94
#